data_053f8adcc0286ab34925a2ccb65c734e
#
_entry.id   053f8adcc0286ab34925a2ccb65c734e
#
_cell.length_a   1.000
_cell.length_b   1.000
_cell.length_c   1.000
_cell.angle_alpha   90.00
_cell.angle_beta   90.00
_cell.angle_gamma   90.00
#
_symmetry.space_group_name_H-M   'P 1'
#
loop_
_entity.id
_entity.type
_entity.pdbx_description
1 polymer ?
#
loop_
_entity_poly.entity_id
_entity_poly.type
_entity_poly.pdbx_seq_one_letter_code
_entity_poly.pdbx_strand_id
1 'polypeptide(L)'
;MSVTINGTSGLVFNDASTQNTAPKYGMVNRIINGAMMIDQRNAGASATITTLNGQYTLDRWNVNTNQASKVSVQQSTTVPAGFKNAALITSLSAFSQASGDYFGFVQYVEGFNAADFDWGTANAQAVTLSFRVRASITGTYSVAIGNSAGARSY
;
A
#
# COMPACT_ATOMS: atom_id res chain seq x y z
N MET A 1 21.55 -36.20 14.99
CA MET A 1 21.23 -34.77 15.07
C MET A 1 20.37 -34.52 16.28
N SER A 2 20.74 -33.57 17.10
CA SER A 2 19.98 -33.21 18.30
C SER A 2 19.64 -31.75 18.28
N VAL A 3 18.38 -31.40 18.55
CA VAL A 3 17.94 -30.03 18.83
C VAL A 3 17.55 -30.01 20.29
N THR A 4 18.11 -29.10 21.07
CA THR A 4 17.80 -28.91 22.47
C THR A 4 16.92 -27.69 22.67
N ILE A 5 15.81 -27.89 23.40
CA ILE A 5 14.95 -26.77 23.83
C ILE A 5 15.36 -26.42 25.26
N ASN A 6 15.77 -25.20 25.48
CA ASN A 6 16.22 -24.71 26.78
C ASN A 6 15.44 -23.47 27.16
N GLY A 7 14.83 -23.44 28.33
CA GLY A 7 14.03 -22.31 28.82
C GLY A 7 14.81 -21.00 29.01
N THR A 8 16.15 -21.06 29.09
CA THR A 8 17.01 -19.90 29.23
C THR A 8 17.63 -19.47 27.88
N SER A 9 18.02 -20.47 27.05
CA SER A 9 18.76 -20.24 25.79
C SER A 9 17.91 -20.41 24.53
N GLY A 10 16.65 -20.83 24.67
CA GLY A 10 15.76 -21.08 23.54
C GLY A 10 16.09 -22.40 22.81
N LEU A 11 16.05 -22.36 21.48
CA LEU A 11 16.42 -23.49 20.62
C LEU A 11 17.93 -23.46 20.36
N VAL A 12 18.60 -24.54 20.63
CA VAL A 12 20.03 -24.74 20.31
C VAL A 12 20.13 -25.78 19.21
N PHE A 13 20.73 -25.38 18.08
CA PHE A 13 20.94 -26.26 16.93
C PHE A 13 22.26 -27.04 17.05
N ASN A 14 22.44 -28.05 16.21
CA ASN A 14 23.59 -28.92 16.24
C ASN A 14 24.95 -28.23 15.92
N ASP A 15 24.91 -27.10 15.29
CA ASP A 15 26.06 -26.23 14.99
C ASP A 15 26.37 -25.22 16.13
N ALA A 16 25.75 -25.43 17.30
CA ALA A 16 25.80 -24.56 18.47
C ALA A 16 25.19 -23.16 18.25
N SER A 17 24.56 -22.92 17.12
CA SER A 17 23.77 -21.68 16.94
C SER A 17 22.52 -21.71 17.83
N THR A 18 22.08 -20.55 18.30
CA THR A 18 20.93 -20.41 19.19
C THR A 18 19.87 -19.51 18.60
N GLN A 19 18.60 -19.89 18.77
CA GLN A 19 17.45 -19.05 18.51
C GLN A 19 16.71 -18.81 19.84
N ASN A 20 16.96 -17.67 20.45
CA ASN A 20 16.41 -17.29 21.76
C ASN A 20 15.18 -16.37 21.66
N THR A 21 14.76 -16.02 20.45
CA THR A 21 13.54 -15.26 20.20
C THR A 21 12.73 -15.96 19.12
N ALA A 22 11.42 -15.75 19.11
CA ALA A 22 10.58 -16.22 17.99
C ALA A 22 11.12 -15.65 16.67
N PRO A 23 11.10 -16.43 15.57
CA PRO A 23 11.52 -15.92 14.28
C PRO A 23 10.70 -14.66 13.98
N LYS A 24 11.37 -13.53 13.86
CA LYS A 24 10.74 -12.37 13.27
C LYS A 24 10.58 -12.70 11.80
N TYR A 25 9.35 -12.72 11.34
CA TYR A 25 9.08 -12.84 9.92
C TYR A 25 9.90 -11.76 9.19
N GLY A 26 10.61 -12.16 8.15
CA GLY A 26 11.29 -11.23 7.27
C GLY A 26 10.33 -10.16 6.74
N MET A 27 10.80 -9.28 5.85
CA MET A 27 9.94 -8.25 5.27
C MET A 27 8.63 -8.84 4.76
N VAL A 28 7.52 -8.53 5.43
CA VAL A 28 6.18 -8.93 5.03
C VAL A 28 5.55 -7.78 4.27
N ASN A 29 5.29 -7.99 2.99
CA ASN A 29 4.58 -7.00 2.20
C ASN A 29 3.09 -7.00 2.61
N ARG A 30 2.60 -5.87 3.12
CA ARG A 30 1.20 -5.67 3.51
C ARG A 30 0.35 -5.10 2.38
N ILE A 31 0.98 -4.62 1.32
CA ILE A 31 0.27 -4.07 0.16
C ILE A 31 -0.17 -5.21 -0.75
N ILE A 32 -1.47 -5.38 -0.87
CA ILE A 32 -2.09 -6.39 -1.73
C ILE A 32 -2.22 -5.80 -3.14
N ASN A 33 -1.88 -6.60 -4.17
CA ASN A 33 -1.89 -6.15 -5.56
C ASN A 33 -1.05 -4.88 -5.79
N GLY A 34 0.07 -4.73 -5.07
CA GLY A 34 0.96 -3.57 -5.21
C GLY A 34 1.64 -3.46 -6.57
N ALA A 35 1.76 -4.59 -7.29
CA ALA A 35 2.28 -4.64 -8.66
C ALA A 35 1.17 -4.46 -9.73
N MET A 36 -0.05 -4.14 -9.33
CA MET A 36 -1.21 -3.89 -10.22
C MET A 36 -1.51 -5.06 -11.18
N MET A 37 -1.26 -6.29 -10.74
CA MET A 37 -1.40 -7.48 -11.57
C MET A 37 -2.85 -7.90 -11.79
N ILE A 38 -3.72 -7.56 -10.87
CA ILE A 38 -5.12 -8.00 -10.85
C ILE A 38 -6.02 -6.78 -11.12
N ASP A 39 -6.81 -6.88 -12.18
CA ASP A 39 -7.84 -5.92 -12.56
C ASP A 39 -9.07 -6.67 -13.07
N GLN A 40 -9.82 -7.27 -12.15
CA GLN A 40 -11.05 -8.03 -12.47
C GLN A 40 -12.24 -7.12 -12.76
N ARG A 41 -12.21 -5.85 -12.28
CA ARG A 41 -13.32 -4.92 -12.43
C ARG A 41 -13.39 -4.32 -13.83
N ASN A 42 -12.25 -3.96 -14.38
CA ASN A 42 -12.19 -3.19 -15.62
C ASN A 42 -11.44 -3.92 -16.73
N ALA A 43 -10.80 -5.04 -16.44
CA ALA A 43 -10.04 -5.86 -17.41
C ALA A 43 -9.08 -5.03 -18.28
N GLY A 44 -8.38 -4.07 -17.65
CA GLY A 44 -7.47 -3.15 -18.32
C GLY A 44 -8.14 -1.91 -18.94
N ALA A 45 -9.46 -1.80 -18.91
CA ALA A 45 -10.14 -0.61 -19.41
C ALA A 45 -10.00 0.58 -18.45
N SER A 46 -10.04 1.79 -19.00
CA SER A 46 -10.01 3.02 -18.21
C SER A 46 -11.32 3.24 -17.47
N ALA A 47 -11.24 3.41 -16.15
CA ALA A 47 -12.39 3.71 -15.30
C ALA A 47 -12.39 5.19 -14.90
N THR A 48 -13.34 5.96 -15.40
CA THR A 48 -13.58 7.34 -14.94
C THR A 48 -14.15 7.33 -13.53
N ILE A 49 -13.62 8.18 -12.66
CA ILE A 49 -14.08 8.29 -11.29
C ILE A 49 -15.32 9.17 -11.21
N THR A 50 -16.46 8.53 -10.98
CA THR A 50 -17.77 9.19 -10.87
C THR A 50 -18.35 9.13 -9.46
N THR A 51 -17.93 8.16 -8.67
CA THR A 51 -18.37 7.99 -7.28
C THR A 51 -17.42 8.73 -6.35
N LEU A 52 -17.96 9.67 -5.60
CA LEU A 52 -17.20 10.44 -4.61
C LEU A 52 -16.89 9.60 -3.36
N ASN A 53 -15.82 9.96 -2.67
CA ASN A 53 -15.38 9.36 -1.40
C ASN A 53 -15.14 7.85 -1.46
N GLY A 54 -14.79 7.35 -2.63
CA GLY A 54 -14.30 5.99 -2.75
C GLY A 54 -14.87 5.17 -3.89
N GLN A 55 -14.18 5.10 -5.01
CA GLN A 55 -14.47 4.20 -6.11
C GLN A 55 -13.31 3.20 -6.28
N TYR A 56 -13.61 1.91 -6.17
CA TYR A 56 -12.64 0.88 -6.48
C TYR A 56 -12.41 0.78 -7.98
N THR A 57 -11.15 0.75 -8.36
CA THR A 57 -10.69 0.64 -9.75
C THR A 57 -9.94 -0.66 -9.99
N LEU A 58 -8.63 -0.70 -9.83
CA LEU A 58 -7.89 -1.96 -9.77
C LEU A 58 -8.21 -2.69 -8.46
N ASP A 59 -8.10 -4.01 -8.46
CA ASP A 59 -8.41 -4.80 -7.28
C ASP A 59 -7.59 -4.36 -6.07
N ARG A 60 -8.28 -4.14 -4.95
CA ARG A 60 -7.77 -3.60 -3.68
C ARG A 60 -7.43 -2.11 -3.68
N TRP A 61 -7.48 -1.43 -4.82
CA TRP A 61 -7.17 -0.01 -4.92
C TRP A 61 -8.41 0.84 -5.13
N ASN A 62 -8.50 1.91 -4.36
CA ASN A 62 -9.61 2.83 -4.31
C ASN A 62 -9.15 4.25 -4.69
N VAL A 63 -9.98 4.96 -5.43
CA VAL A 63 -9.78 6.41 -5.62
C VAL A 63 -10.72 7.15 -4.70
N ASN A 64 -10.14 7.92 -3.81
CA ASN A 64 -10.87 8.76 -2.88
C ASN A 64 -10.75 10.22 -3.32
N THR A 65 -11.87 10.84 -3.67
CA THR A 65 -11.94 12.23 -4.14
C THR A 65 -13.31 12.82 -3.83
N ASN A 66 -13.37 14.14 -3.70
CA ASN A 66 -14.63 14.89 -3.64
C ASN A 66 -14.99 15.55 -5.00
N GLN A 67 -14.26 15.22 -6.07
CA GLN A 67 -14.46 15.79 -7.41
C GLN A 67 -14.69 14.69 -8.44
N ALA A 68 -15.93 14.57 -8.92
CA ALA A 68 -16.31 13.58 -9.93
C ALA A 68 -15.78 13.94 -11.33
N SER A 69 -15.51 12.91 -12.14
CA SER A 69 -15.16 13.01 -13.57
C SER A 69 -13.92 13.85 -13.88
N LYS A 70 -13.01 13.99 -12.91
CA LYS A 70 -11.74 14.72 -13.07
C LYS A 70 -10.56 13.82 -13.35
N VAL A 71 -10.64 12.57 -12.94
CA VAL A 71 -9.58 11.59 -13.13
C VAL A 71 -10.14 10.26 -13.60
N SER A 72 -9.31 9.50 -14.30
CA SER A 72 -9.54 8.09 -14.59
C SER A 72 -8.35 7.26 -14.12
N VAL A 73 -8.61 5.98 -13.88
CA VAL A 73 -7.58 5.00 -13.51
C VAL A 73 -7.68 3.80 -14.44
N GLN A 74 -6.52 3.30 -14.85
CA GLN A 74 -6.39 2.17 -15.74
C GLN A 74 -5.19 1.31 -15.34
N GLN A 75 -5.27 -0.01 -15.52
CA GLN A 75 -4.10 -0.85 -15.55
C GLN A 75 -3.28 -0.55 -16.82
N SER A 76 -1.99 -0.35 -16.68
CA SER A 76 -1.09 -0.02 -17.79
C SER A 76 0.09 -0.98 -17.84
N THR A 77 0.46 -1.37 -19.04
CA THR A 77 1.68 -2.16 -19.32
C THR A 77 2.90 -1.28 -19.62
N THR A 78 2.74 0.03 -19.66
CA THR A 78 3.85 0.97 -19.82
C THR A 78 4.53 1.16 -18.46
N VAL A 79 5.56 0.37 -18.21
CA VAL A 79 6.20 0.20 -16.90
C VAL A 79 7.72 0.22 -17.00
N PRO A 80 8.44 0.51 -15.91
CA PRO A 80 9.89 0.35 -15.86
C PRO A 80 10.28 -1.15 -15.85
N ALA A 81 11.52 -1.42 -16.18
CA ALA A 81 12.07 -2.78 -16.13
C ALA A 81 11.84 -3.42 -14.74
N GLY A 82 11.45 -4.70 -14.75
CA GLY A 82 11.14 -5.47 -13.54
C GLY A 82 9.69 -5.42 -13.10
N PHE A 83 8.84 -4.62 -13.75
CA PHE A 83 7.40 -4.59 -13.52
C PHE A 83 6.63 -5.07 -14.75
N LYS A 84 5.43 -5.61 -14.53
CA LYS A 84 4.53 -6.02 -15.63
C LYS A 84 3.39 -5.03 -15.81
N ASN A 85 2.87 -4.48 -14.73
CA ASN A 85 1.76 -3.52 -14.74
C ASN A 85 2.01 -2.37 -13.77
N ALA A 86 1.29 -1.28 -14.00
CA ALA A 86 1.21 -0.13 -13.12
C ALA A 86 -0.21 0.43 -13.13
N ALA A 87 -0.56 1.24 -12.15
CA ALA A 87 -1.74 2.10 -12.22
C ALA A 87 -1.39 3.37 -13.02
N LEU A 88 -2.14 3.62 -14.08
CA LEU A 88 -2.11 4.86 -14.82
C LEU A 88 -3.26 5.74 -14.36
N ILE A 89 -2.94 6.86 -13.73
CA ILE A 89 -3.91 7.86 -13.30
C ILE A 89 -3.84 9.02 -14.30
N THR A 90 -4.97 9.34 -14.93
CA THR A 90 -5.05 10.35 -15.97
C THR A 90 -5.99 11.47 -15.54
N SER A 91 -5.52 12.73 -15.62
CA SER A 91 -6.37 13.90 -15.50
C SER A 91 -7.20 14.07 -16.79
N LEU A 92 -8.52 14.16 -16.66
CA LEU A 92 -9.46 14.19 -17.79
C LEU A 92 -9.77 15.61 -18.25
N SER A 93 -9.59 16.59 -17.38
CA SER A 93 -9.85 18.00 -17.71
C SER A 93 -9.02 18.93 -16.84
N ALA A 94 -8.74 20.12 -17.34
CA ALA A 94 -8.19 21.19 -16.52
C ALA A 94 -9.14 21.48 -15.33
N PHE A 95 -8.55 21.60 -14.15
CA PHE A 95 -9.29 21.82 -12.91
C PHE A 95 -8.49 22.73 -11.97
N SER A 96 -9.11 23.82 -11.53
CA SER A 96 -8.53 24.66 -10.48
C SER A 96 -8.97 24.12 -9.12
N GLN A 97 -8.04 23.52 -8.40
CA GLN A 97 -8.29 22.93 -7.10
C GLN A 97 -8.58 24.01 -6.06
N ALA A 98 -9.71 23.89 -5.37
CA ALA A 98 -10.07 24.74 -4.24
C ALA A 98 -9.49 24.17 -2.93
N SER A 99 -9.49 25.01 -1.89
CA SER A 99 -9.14 24.55 -0.55
C SER A 99 -10.14 23.45 -0.09
N GLY A 100 -9.61 22.30 0.30
CA GLY A 100 -10.41 21.15 0.68
C GLY A 100 -10.69 20.13 -0.43
N ASP A 101 -10.30 20.42 -1.68
CA ASP A 101 -10.33 19.40 -2.73
C ASP A 101 -9.19 18.41 -2.55
N TYR A 102 -9.49 17.14 -2.80
CA TYR A 102 -8.51 16.08 -2.68
C TYR A 102 -8.69 14.98 -3.73
N PHE A 103 -7.58 14.37 -4.08
CA PHE A 103 -7.48 13.23 -4.97
C PHE A 103 -6.48 12.25 -4.37
N GLY A 104 -6.94 11.09 -3.96
CA GLY A 104 -6.11 10.05 -3.36
C GLY A 104 -6.26 8.72 -4.07
N PHE A 105 -5.15 8.05 -4.32
CA PHE A 105 -5.13 6.65 -4.74
C PHE A 105 -4.74 5.81 -3.51
N VAL A 106 -5.68 5.05 -2.99
CA VAL A 106 -5.65 4.56 -1.60
C VAL A 106 -5.79 3.05 -1.58
N GLN A 107 -5.07 2.41 -0.67
CA GLN A 107 -5.33 1.05 -0.26
C GLN A 107 -5.63 1.01 1.23
N TYR A 108 -6.68 0.29 1.60
CA TYR A 108 -6.99 0.01 2.99
C TYR A 108 -6.37 -1.33 3.40
N VAL A 109 -5.57 -1.31 4.45
CA VAL A 109 -5.02 -2.49 5.10
C VAL A 109 -5.89 -2.81 6.31
N GLU A 110 -6.44 -4.01 6.37
CA GLU A 110 -7.29 -4.44 7.46
C GLU A 110 -6.54 -4.43 8.79
N GLY A 111 -7.19 -4.00 9.85
CA GLY A 111 -6.57 -3.84 11.16
C GLY A 111 -5.87 -5.09 11.70
N PHE A 112 -6.42 -6.32 11.37
CA PHE A 112 -5.81 -7.57 11.74
C PHE A 112 -4.52 -7.93 10.92
N ASN A 113 -4.38 -7.37 9.73
CA ASN A 113 -3.16 -7.46 8.94
C ASN A 113 -2.10 -6.43 9.36
N ALA A 114 -2.43 -5.53 10.26
CA ALA A 114 -1.55 -4.48 10.79
C ALA A 114 -1.41 -4.55 12.32
N ALA A 115 -2.02 -5.55 12.97
CA ALA A 115 -2.03 -5.68 14.43
C ALA A 115 -0.63 -5.85 15.03
N ASP A 116 0.25 -6.54 14.33
CA ASP A 116 1.63 -6.77 14.73
C ASP A 116 2.55 -5.53 14.60
N PHE A 117 2.02 -4.44 14.06
CA PHE A 117 2.75 -3.15 14.08
C PHE A 117 2.72 -2.49 15.46
N ASP A 118 1.81 -2.91 16.34
CA ASP A 118 1.66 -2.36 17.68
C ASP A 118 1.56 -0.83 17.74
N TRP A 119 1.08 -0.20 16.66
CA TRP A 119 1.01 1.25 16.54
C TRP A 119 0.06 1.84 17.58
N GLY A 120 0.50 2.92 18.19
CA GLY A 120 -0.18 3.57 19.32
C GLY A 120 0.25 3.03 20.68
N THR A 121 1.22 2.11 20.72
CA THR A 121 1.80 1.55 21.95
C THR A 121 3.30 1.87 22.05
N ALA A 122 3.88 1.57 23.22
CA ALA A 122 5.33 1.70 23.43
C ALA A 122 6.15 0.69 22.59
N ASN A 123 5.50 -0.34 22.05
CA ASN A 123 6.14 -1.42 21.26
C ASN A 123 5.98 -1.21 19.75
N ALA A 124 5.54 -0.02 19.32
CA ALA A 124 5.28 0.29 17.93
C ALA A 124 6.46 -0.09 17.01
N GLN A 125 6.16 -0.82 15.94
CA GLN A 125 7.14 -1.27 14.98
C GLN A 125 7.29 -0.26 13.84
N ALA A 126 8.52 -0.07 13.38
CA ALA A 126 8.79 0.73 12.20
C ALA A 126 8.38 -0.03 10.93
N VAL A 127 7.77 0.69 9.99
CA VAL A 127 7.45 0.18 8.66
C VAL A 127 8.16 1.02 7.61
N THR A 128 8.42 0.42 6.45
CA THR A 128 8.97 1.12 5.29
C THR A 128 7.96 1.03 4.16
N LEU A 129 7.52 2.18 3.65
CA LEU A 129 6.74 2.26 2.42
C LEU A 129 7.68 2.60 1.26
N SER A 130 7.68 1.77 0.23
CA SER A 130 8.43 2.02 -1.00
C SER A 130 7.51 1.89 -2.21
N PHE A 131 7.69 2.76 -3.18
CA PHE A 131 6.92 2.75 -4.42
C PHE A 131 7.72 3.40 -5.56
N ARG A 132 7.29 3.16 -6.79
CA ARG A 132 7.79 3.86 -7.95
C ARG A 132 6.69 4.72 -8.55
N VAL A 133 7.02 5.97 -8.83
CA VAL A 133 6.12 6.92 -9.47
C VAL A 133 6.80 7.54 -10.68
N ARG A 134 6.03 7.75 -11.74
CA ARG A 134 6.40 8.56 -12.89
C ARG A 134 5.26 9.52 -13.18
N ALA A 135 5.56 10.80 -13.29
CA ALA A 135 4.58 11.80 -13.62
C ALA A 135 5.01 12.54 -14.90
N SER A 136 4.07 12.91 -15.73
CA SER A 136 4.29 13.75 -16.92
C SER A 136 4.36 15.25 -16.57
N ILE A 137 3.88 15.61 -15.38
CA ILE A 137 3.86 16.99 -14.89
C ILE A 137 4.79 17.07 -13.69
N THR A 138 5.68 18.06 -13.69
CA THR A 138 6.53 18.36 -12.53
C THR A 138 5.68 18.95 -11.42
N GLY A 139 5.85 18.45 -10.20
CA GLY A 139 5.08 18.91 -9.04
C GLY A 139 5.43 18.12 -7.79
N THR A 140 4.77 18.47 -6.69
CA THR A 140 4.88 17.75 -5.42
C THR A 140 3.79 16.69 -5.36
N TYR A 141 4.19 15.46 -5.13
CA TYR A 141 3.30 14.33 -4.91
C TYR A 141 3.50 13.83 -3.49
N SER A 142 2.43 13.75 -2.72
CA SER A 142 2.47 13.36 -1.32
C SER A 142 2.04 11.92 -1.14
N VAL A 143 2.61 11.25 -0.16
CA VAL A 143 2.14 9.95 0.34
C VAL A 143 1.90 10.06 1.83
N ALA A 144 0.87 9.40 2.33
CA ALA A 144 0.57 9.37 3.75
C ALA A 144 0.08 7.99 4.17
N ILE A 145 0.39 7.62 5.40
CA ILE A 145 -0.20 6.47 6.08
C ILE A 145 -1.10 7.04 7.17
N GLY A 146 -2.37 6.73 7.10
CA GLY A 146 -3.38 7.24 8.03
C GLY A 146 -4.10 6.14 8.79
N ASN A 147 -4.60 6.45 9.96
CA ASN A 147 -5.50 5.57 10.68
C ASN A 147 -6.93 5.68 10.15
N SER A 148 -7.78 4.69 10.46
CA SER A 148 -9.16 4.62 9.98
C SER A 148 -10.05 5.79 10.45
N ALA A 149 -9.71 6.42 11.57
CA ALA A 149 -10.43 7.58 12.09
C ALA A 149 -10.03 8.89 11.40
N GLY A 150 -9.01 8.89 10.53
CA GLY A 150 -8.48 10.10 9.89
C GLY A 150 -7.82 11.10 10.85
N ALA A 151 -7.66 10.71 12.12
CA ALA A 151 -7.14 11.58 13.17
C ALA A 151 -5.62 11.64 13.23
N ARG A 152 -4.94 10.69 12.56
CA ARG A 152 -3.47 10.61 12.49
C ARG A 152 -3.05 10.20 11.08
N SER A 153 -2.09 10.93 10.54
CA SER A 153 -1.41 10.63 9.28
C SER A 153 0.08 10.93 9.41
N TYR A 154 0.90 10.16 8.70
CA TYR A 154 2.35 10.24 8.67
C TYR A 154 2.85 10.26 7.23
#